data_d45f7ea5bbfb625ddbad27f4920db657
#
_entry.id   d45f7ea5bbfb625ddbad27f4920db657
#
_cell.length_a   1.000
_cell.length_b   1.000
_cell.length_c   1.000
_cell.angle_alpha   90.00
_cell.angle_beta   90.00
_cell.angle_gamma   90.00
#
_symmetry.space_group_name_H-M   'P 1'
#
loop_
_entity.id
_entity.type
_entity.pdbx_description
1 polymer ?
#
loop_
_entity_poly.entity_id
_entity_poly.type
_entity_poly.pdbx_seq_one_letter_code
_entity_poly.pdbx_strand_id
1 'polypeptide(L)'
;MDSVDLEVLKSSARWLEDGHRALLVTVVKTWGSSPRPEGAMLAVRDDGLVVGSVSGGCIEDDLIDRVRQRGIEQTQPEAVKYGITAEEAHRFGLPCGGTIQLVLEPLTRQSGIAELCQAVENGRLVAREVDMTTGAVRLGDAQATDGVHFDDARLLTIHGPRFRMLVIGAGQLSRYLCNIAVGLDYQVTVCDPREEYTEEWNIPGT
;
A
#
# COMPACT_ATOMS: atom_id res chain seq x y z
N MET A 1 3.77 -7.59 -11.33
CA MET A 1 4.19 -6.67 -10.28
C MET A 1 3.45 -7.06 -9.01
N ASP A 2 4.17 -7.52 -8.02
CA ASP A 2 3.61 -7.86 -6.72
C ASP A 2 4.38 -7.05 -5.66
N SER A 3 4.08 -5.74 -5.62
CA SER A 3 4.53 -4.91 -4.52
C SER A 3 3.76 -5.27 -3.25
N VAL A 4 4.35 -4.98 -2.10
CA VAL A 4 3.66 -5.15 -0.81
C VAL A 4 2.32 -4.38 -0.82
N ASP A 5 2.29 -3.20 -1.43
CA ASP A 5 1.08 -2.39 -1.50
C ASP A 5 0.01 -3.02 -2.42
N LEU A 6 0.42 -3.60 -3.55
CA LEU A 6 -0.51 -4.33 -4.41
C LEU A 6 -1.04 -5.59 -3.72
N GLU A 7 -0.22 -6.29 -2.94
CA GLU A 7 -0.66 -7.45 -2.15
C GLU A 7 -1.70 -7.04 -1.09
N VAL A 8 -1.51 -5.89 -0.42
CA VAL A 8 -2.49 -5.31 0.51
C VAL A 8 -3.82 -5.05 -0.18
N LEU A 9 -3.79 -4.42 -1.37
CA LEU A 9 -5.01 -4.14 -2.13
C LEU A 9 -5.70 -5.42 -2.60
N LYS A 10 -4.97 -6.38 -3.16
CA LYS A 10 -5.52 -7.69 -3.60
C LYS A 10 -6.16 -8.47 -2.45
N SER A 11 -5.46 -8.52 -1.32
CA SER A 11 -5.99 -9.21 -0.15
C SER A 11 -7.24 -8.53 0.39
N SER A 12 -7.26 -7.20 0.44
CA SER A 12 -8.43 -6.42 0.85
C SER A 12 -9.63 -6.67 -0.08
N ALA A 13 -9.44 -6.63 -1.40
CA ALA A 13 -10.50 -6.90 -2.37
C ALA A 13 -11.08 -8.31 -2.18
N ARG A 14 -10.22 -9.32 -2.10
CA ARG A 14 -10.64 -10.71 -1.89
C ARG A 14 -11.41 -10.88 -0.58
N TRP A 15 -10.95 -10.29 0.53
CA TRP A 15 -11.65 -10.39 1.82
C TRP A 15 -13.06 -9.78 1.78
N LEU A 16 -13.22 -8.65 1.07
CA LEU A 16 -14.53 -8.03 0.88
C LEU A 16 -15.46 -8.89 0.00
N GLU A 17 -14.92 -9.56 -1.03
CA GLU A 17 -15.66 -10.53 -1.86
C GLU A 17 -16.12 -11.74 -1.06
N ASP A 18 -15.24 -12.26 -0.19
CA ASP A 18 -15.51 -13.39 0.71
C ASP A 18 -16.48 -13.03 1.86
N GLY A 19 -16.89 -11.76 1.95
CA GLY A 19 -17.86 -11.27 2.95
C GLY A 19 -17.23 -10.87 4.29
N HIS A 20 -15.91 -10.79 4.39
CA HIS A 20 -15.22 -10.27 5.56
C HIS A 20 -15.28 -8.75 5.61
N ARG A 21 -15.14 -8.21 6.82
CA ARG A 21 -14.82 -6.81 7.04
C ARG A 21 -13.30 -6.64 7.05
N ALA A 22 -12.83 -5.51 6.54
CA ALA A 22 -11.42 -5.17 6.53
C ALA A 22 -11.21 -3.70 6.89
N LEU A 23 -10.09 -3.43 7.56
CA LEU A 23 -9.62 -2.09 7.89
C LEU A 23 -8.35 -1.84 7.07
N LEU A 24 -8.34 -0.82 6.23
CA LEU A 24 -7.14 -0.36 5.55
C LEU A 24 -6.49 0.73 6.40
N VAL A 25 -5.22 0.55 6.70
CA VAL A 25 -4.42 1.47 7.49
C VAL A 25 -3.34 2.05 6.61
N THR A 26 -3.27 3.38 6.51
CA THR A 26 -2.32 4.09 5.66
C THR A 26 -1.47 5.04 6.49
N VAL A 27 -0.15 5.02 6.30
CA VAL A 27 0.75 6.04 6.86
C VAL A 27 0.54 7.35 6.11
N VAL A 28 0.07 8.38 6.81
CA VAL A 28 -0.21 9.68 6.19
C VAL A 28 0.80 10.75 6.55
N LYS A 29 1.47 10.60 7.69
CA LYS A 29 2.51 11.54 8.11
C LYS A 29 3.49 10.91 9.09
N THR A 30 4.76 11.28 8.97
CA THR A 30 5.81 10.83 9.87
C THR A 30 6.64 12.01 10.37
N TRP A 31 7.07 11.96 11.63
CA TRP A 31 7.98 12.92 12.24
C TRP A 31 9.12 12.18 12.91
N GLY A 32 10.34 12.59 12.63
CA GLY A 32 11.56 11.88 13.07
C GLY A 32 11.80 10.62 12.26
N SER A 33 12.42 9.61 12.87
CA SER A 33 12.64 8.32 12.23
C SER A 33 11.37 7.50 12.21
N SER A 34 10.97 7.06 11.01
CA SER A 34 9.88 6.12 10.83
C SER A 34 10.38 4.90 10.04
N PRO A 35 10.04 3.67 10.45
CA PRO A 35 10.44 2.46 9.73
C PRO A 35 9.74 2.30 8.39
N ARG A 36 8.59 2.96 8.19
CA ARG A 36 7.83 2.94 6.94
C ARG A 36 7.54 4.36 6.45
N PRO A 37 7.60 4.60 5.14
CA PRO A 37 7.34 5.91 4.54
C PRO A 37 5.84 6.24 4.52
N GLU A 38 5.52 7.51 4.29
CA GLU A 38 4.16 7.95 3.96
C GLU A 38 3.65 7.22 2.71
N GLY A 39 2.41 6.75 2.76
CA GLY A 39 1.78 5.90 1.76
C GLY A 39 1.91 4.40 2.01
N ALA A 40 2.77 3.96 2.94
CA ALA A 40 2.82 2.55 3.31
C ALA A 40 1.49 2.08 3.90
N MET A 41 1.10 0.85 3.59
CA MET A 41 -0.22 0.31 3.92
C MET A 41 -0.14 -0.99 4.71
N LEU A 42 -1.19 -1.21 5.51
CA LEU A 42 -1.53 -2.44 6.19
C LEU A 42 -3.02 -2.68 6.04
N ALA A 43 -3.43 -3.89 5.73
CA ALA A 43 -4.82 -4.31 5.85
C ALA A 43 -4.98 -5.27 7.04
N VAL A 44 -6.03 -5.06 7.83
CA VAL A 44 -6.41 -5.90 8.97
C VAL A 44 -7.81 -6.44 8.72
N ARG A 45 -7.94 -7.77 8.67
CA ARG A 45 -9.23 -8.46 8.52
C ARG A 45 -9.93 -8.56 9.89
N ASP A 46 -11.23 -8.78 9.89
CA ASP A 46 -12.09 -8.85 11.08
C ASP A 46 -11.70 -9.96 12.10
N ASP A 47 -10.97 -10.99 11.67
CA ASP A 47 -10.39 -12.04 12.53
C ASP A 47 -8.94 -11.74 12.99
N GLY A 48 -8.39 -10.60 12.59
CA GLY A 48 -7.03 -10.18 12.91
C GLY A 48 -5.95 -10.72 11.97
N LEU A 49 -6.32 -11.28 10.81
CA LEU A 49 -5.34 -11.56 9.76
C LEU A 49 -4.85 -10.24 9.15
N VAL A 50 -3.54 -10.14 8.88
CA VAL A 50 -2.92 -8.91 8.37
C VAL A 50 -2.10 -9.16 7.12
N VAL A 51 -2.00 -8.14 6.27
CA VAL A 51 -1.11 -8.06 5.10
C VAL A 51 -0.57 -6.65 5.01
N GLY A 52 0.72 -6.51 4.73
CA GLY A 52 1.42 -5.22 4.69
C GLY A 52 2.05 -4.84 6.03
N SER A 53 2.52 -3.58 6.13
CA SER A 53 3.13 -3.06 7.37
C SER A 53 3.17 -1.54 7.37
N VAL A 54 2.97 -0.93 8.53
CA VAL A 54 3.04 0.53 8.77
C VAL A 54 4.13 0.92 9.76
N SER A 55 4.61 -0.01 10.61
CA SER A 55 5.63 0.29 11.63
C SER A 55 6.73 -0.76 11.74
N GLY A 56 6.49 -1.98 11.25
CA GLY A 56 7.40 -3.11 11.38
C GLY A 56 7.20 -3.94 12.65
N GLY A 57 6.05 -3.84 13.34
CA GLY A 57 5.70 -4.76 14.43
C GLY A 57 4.70 -4.21 15.45
N CYS A 58 5.13 -3.34 16.36
CA CYS A 58 4.35 -3.04 17.56
C CYS A 58 3.01 -2.31 17.32
N ILE A 59 2.93 -1.45 16.32
CA ILE A 59 1.65 -0.78 15.96
C ILE A 59 0.71 -1.80 15.31
N GLU A 60 1.25 -2.71 14.50
CA GLU A 60 0.50 -3.81 13.91
C GLU A 60 -0.16 -4.67 14.99
N ASP A 61 0.60 -5.04 16.04
CA ASP A 61 0.09 -5.84 17.16
C ASP A 61 -1.06 -5.12 17.89
N ASP A 62 -0.92 -3.81 18.15
CA ASP A 62 -1.98 -2.99 18.77
C ASP A 62 -3.25 -2.96 17.91
N LEU A 63 -3.11 -2.80 16.59
CA LEU A 63 -4.23 -2.78 15.66
C LEU A 63 -4.91 -4.16 15.56
N ILE A 64 -4.13 -5.24 15.53
CA ILE A 64 -4.64 -6.63 15.54
C ILE A 64 -5.43 -6.89 16.83
N ASP A 65 -4.87 -6.54 17.97
CA ASP A 65 -5.51 -6.73 19.27
C ASP A 65 -6.81 -5.90 19.38
N ARG A 66 -6.80 -4.65 18.90
CA ARG A 66 -8.00 -3.80 18.83
C ARG A 66 -9.10 -4.46 17.99
N VAL A 67 -8.76 -4.95 16.80
CA VAL A 67 -9.73 -5.62 15.91
C VAL A 67 -10.23 -6.94 16.49
N ARG A 68 -9.37 -7.75 17.10
CA ARG A 68 -9.78 -9.02 17.72
C ARG A 68 -10.70 -8.83 18.93
N GLN A 69 -10.44 -7.80 19.73
CA GLN A 69 -11.21 -7.56 20.96
C GLN A 69 -12.55 -6.84 20.72
N ARG A 70 -12.58 -5.93 19.75
CA ARG A 70 -13.72 -5.03 19.52
C ARG A 70 -14.37 -5.16 18.15
N GLY A 71 -13.72 -5.90 17.24
CA GLY A 71 -14.08 -5.89 15.83
C GLY A 71 -13.70 -4.57 15.13
N ILE A 72 -14.15 -4.42 13.90
CA ILE A 72 -14.03 -3.17 13.15
C ILE A 72 -15.29 -2.36 13.44
N GLU A 73 -15.23 -1.49 14.44
CA GLU A 73 -16.39 -0.68 14.88
C GLU A 73 -16.58 0.58 14.02
N GLN A 74 -15.51 1.07 13.39
CA GLN A 74 -15.56 2.27 12.59
C GLN A 74 -16.52 2.10 11.40
N THR A 75 -17.27 3.15 11.13
CA THR A 75 -18.12 3.29 9.94
C THR A 75 -17.57 4.35 8.98
N GLN A 76 -16.61 5.15 9.44
CA GLN A 76 -15.94 6.23 8.70
C GLN A 76 -14.44 6.17 8.94
N PRO A 77 -13.62 6.73 8.03
CA PRO A 77 -12.18 6.86 8.23
C PRO A 77 -11.85 7.67 9.49
N GLU A 78 -10.83 7.23 10.22
CA GLU A 78 -10.36 7.85 11.46
C GLU A 78 -8.85 8.10 11.38
N ALA A 79 -8.39 9.29 11.77
CA ALA A 79 -6.97 9.59 11.89
C ALA A 79 -6.50 9.34 13.34
N VAL A 80 -5.43 8.55 13.48
CA VAL A 80 -4.82 8.23 14.78
C VAL A 80 -3.33 8.56 14.78
N LYS A 81 -2.77 8.88 15.95
CA LYS A 81 -1.34 9.16 16.11
C LYS A 81 -0.74 8.21 17.14
N TYR A 82 0.46 7.72 16.86
CA TYR A 82 1.27 6.90 17.75
C TYR A 82 2.62 7.57 18.01
N GLY A 83 3.18 7.37 19.21
CA GLY A 83 4.47 7.93 19.59
C GLY A 83 4.43 9.40 20.01
N ILE A 84 3.31 9.90 20.51
CA ILE A 84 3.15 11.31 20.96
C ILE A 84 4.05 11.57 22.18
N THR A 85 4.22 10.59 23.07
CA THR A 85 5.12 10.65 24.21
C THR A 85 6.34 9.75 24.01
N ALA A 86 7.43 10.02 24.75
CA ALA A 86 8.62 9.17 24.70
C ALA A 86 8.32 7.73 25.15
N GLU A 87 7.41 7.54 26.12
CA GLU A 87 6.98 6.22 26.58
C GLU A 87 6.20 5.47 25.50
N GLU A 88 5.28 6.14 24.82
CA GLU A 88 4.56 5.56 23.69
C GLU A 88 5.49 5.26 22.52
N ALA A 89 6.40 6.17 22.19
CA ALA A 89 7.36 5.95 21.12
C ALA A 89 8.21 4.68 21.40
N HIS A 90 8.66 4.50 22.63
CA HIS A 90 9.40 3.31 23.05
C HIS A 90 8.51 2.05 23.00
N ARG A 91 7.26 2.12 23.49
CA ARG A 91 6.30 1.01 23.49
C ARG A 91 5.98 0.52 22.07
N PHE A 92 5.86 1.44 21.12
CA PHE A 92 5.50 1.14 19.74
C PHE A 92 6.70 1.00 18.79
N GLY A 93 7.90 0.73 19.34
CA GLY A 93 9.09 0.44 18.55
C GLY A 93 9.57 1.63 17.73
N LEU A 94 9.32 2.86 18.19
CA LEU A 94 9.81 4.12 17.62
C LEU A 94 10.97 4.67 18.49
N PRO A 95 12.14 3.99 18.53
CA PRO A 95 13.19 4.24 19.52
C PRO A 95 13.82 5.62 19.43
N CYS A 96 13.65 6.31 18.30
CA CYS A 96 14.16 7.66 18.07
C CYS A 96 13.17 8.77 18.46
N GLY A 97 12.08 8.43 19.19
CA GLY A 97 11.05 9.40 19.56
C GLY A 97 10.22 9.88 18.37
N GLY A 98 10.15 9.09 17.30
CA GLY A 98 9.33 9.42 16.13
C GLY A 98 7.84 9.38 16.45
N THR A 99 7.08 10.15 15.70
CA THR A 99 5.61 10.10 15.72
C THR A 99 5.13 9.68 14.33
N ILE A 100 4.12 8.81 14.30
CA ILE A 100 3.48 8.38 13.07
C ILE A 100 1.98 8.70 13.14
N GLN A 101 1.44 9.25 12.07
CA GLN A 101 0.01 9.45 11.90
C GLN A 101 -0.52 8.49 10.85
N LEU A 102 -1.56 7.77 11.22
CA LEU A 102 -2.23 6.77 10.38
C LEU A 102 -3.66 7.22 10.11
N VAL A 103 -4.19 6.83 8.96
CA VAL A 103 -5.62 6.81 8.69
C VAL A 103 -6.09 5.36 8.70
N LEU A 104 -7.11 5.08 9.49
CA LEU A 104 -7.80 3.81 9.61
C LEU A 104 -9.11 3.92 8.81
N GLU A 105 -9.21 3.23 7.70
CA GLU A 105 -10.36 3.25 6.80
C GLU A 105 -11.10 1.92 6.84
N PRO A 106 -12.36 1.86 7.33
CA PRO A 106 -13.19 0.67 7.23
C PRO A 106 -13.59 0.46 5.76
N LEU A 107 -13.14 -0.65 5.18
CA LEU A 107 -13.40 -0.95 3.79
C LEU A 107 -14.81 -1.50 3.56
N THR A 108 -15.40 -1.06 2.46
CA THR A 108 -16.67 -1.56 1.92
C THR A 108 -16.51 -1.87 0.43
N ARG A 109 -17.52 -2.44 -0.19
CA ARG A 109 -17.53 -2.64 -1.65
C ARG A 109 -17.46 -1.32 -2.44
N GLN A 110 -17.86 -0.19 -1.81
CA GLN A 110 -17.80 1.14 -2.42
C GLN A 110 -16.46 1.85 -2.20
N SER A 111 -15.51 1.24 -1.48
CA SER A 111 -14.17 1.81 -1.25
C SER A 111 -13.27 1.79 -2.49
N GLY A 112 -13.75 1.30 -3.64
CA GLY A 112 -13.05 1.33 -4.92
C GLY A 112 -11.78 0.47 -4.98
N ILE A 113 -11.62 -0.50 -4.06
CA ILE A 113 -10.38 -1.30 -3.94
C ILE A 113 -10.23 -2.25 -5.14
N ALA A 114 -11.32 -2.87 -5.60
CA ALA A 114 -11.25 -3.78 -6.74
C ALA A 114 -10.88 -3.05 -8.04
N GLU A 115 -11.50 -1.90 -8.29
CA GLU A 115 -11.21 -1.04 -9.45
C GLU A 115 -9.78 -0.49 -9.38
N LEU A 116 -9.31 -0.11 -8.19
CA LEU A 116 -7.95 0.34 -7.96
C LEU A 116 -6.95 -0.78 -8.27
N CYS A 117 -7.18 -1.99 -7.74
CA CYS A 117 -6.39 -3.18 -8.01
C CYS A 117 -6.24 -3.42 -9.51
N GLN A 118 -7.36 -3.45 -10.22
CA GLN A 118 -7.38 -3.70 -11.66
C GLN A 118 -6.61 -2.62 -12.44
N ALA A 119 -6.75 -1.35 -12.04
CA ALA A 119 -6.04 -0.26 -12.70
C ALA A 119 -4.52 -0.35 -12.48
N VAL A 120 -4.08 -0.69 -11.25
CA VAL A 120 -2.66 -0.86 -10.91
C VAL A 120 -2.07 -2.09 -11.62
N GLU A 121 -2.78 -3.20 -11.69
CA GLU A 121 -2.37 -4.40 -12.44
C GLU A 121 -2.18 -4.12 -13.92
N ASN A 122 -3.00 -3.23 -14.49
CA ASN A 122 -2.86 -2.76 -15.87
C ASN A 122 -1.74 -1.71 -16.03
N GLY A 123 -0.90 -1.50 -15.01
CA GLY A 123 0.22 -0.55 -15.06
C GLY A 123 -0.17 0.92 -15.03
N ARG A 124 -1.40 1.24 -14.62
CA ARG A 124 -1.84 2.63 -14.47
C ARG A 124 -1.39 3.19 -13.14
N LEU A 125 -1.03 4.47 -13.14
CA LEU A 125 -0.82 5.26 -11.94
C LEU A 125 -2.13 5.96 -11.58
N VAL A 126 -2.65 5.70 -10.38
CA VAL A 126 -3.99 6.12 -9.96
C VAL A 126 -3.93 6.91 -8.67
N ALA A 127 -4.58 8.06 -8.64
CA ALA A 127 -4.87 8.82 -7.43
C ALA A 127 -6.18 8.28 -6.81
N ARG A 128 -6.12 7.95 -5.53
CA ARG A 128 -7.29 7.56 -4.74
C ARG A 128 -7.52 8.62 -3.66
N GLU A 129 -8.66 9.30 -3.75
CA GLU A 129 -9.11 10.29 -2.77
C GLU A 129 -10.21 9.71 -1.89
N VAL A 130 -10.05 9.86 -0.58
CA VAL A 130 -11.03 9.46 0.44
C VAL A 130 -11.50 10.70 1.19
N ASP A 131 -12.80 10.91 1.24
CA ASP A 131 -13.43 11.91 2.10
C ASP A 131 -13.48 11.38 3.54
N MET A 132 -12.83 12.05 4.47
CA MET A 132 -12.70 11.60 5.86
C MET A 132 -14.00 11.68 6.65
N THR A 133 -14.94 12.48 6.19
CA THR A 133 -16.24 12.67 6.88
C THR A 133 -17.26 11.62 6.46
N THR A 134 -17.24 11.26 5.16
CA THR A 134 -18.27 10.38 4.59
C THR A 134 -17.74 8.99 4.24
N GLY A 135 -16.42 8.82 4.12
CA GLY A 135 -15.79 7.62 3.59
C GLY A 135 -15.96 7.44 2.07
N ALA A 136 -16.49 8.46 1.38
CA ALA A 136 -16.65 8.41 -0.06
C ALA A 136 -15.30 8.40 -0.77
N VAL A 137 -15.17 7.56 -1.80
CA VAL A 137 -13.92 7.35 -2.54
C VAL A 137 -14.07 7.82 -3.98
N ARG A 138 -13.02 8.44 -4.51
CA ARG A 138 -12.86 8.78 -5.92
C ARG A 138 -11.53 8.28 -6.44
N LEU A 139 -11.55 7.72 -7.62
CA LEU A 139 -10.34 7.34 -8.37
C LEU A 139 -10.14 8.31 -9.53
N GLY A 140 -8.90 8.72 -9.75
CA GLY A 140 -8.49 9.63 -10.81
C GLY A 140 -7.11 9.30 -11.35
N ASP A 141 -6.70 9.98 -12.42
CA ASP A 141 -5.35 9.85 -12.95
C ASP A 141 -4.36 10.57 -12.04
N ALA A 142 -3.15 10.02 -11.93
CA ALA A 142 -2.06 10.57 -11.14
C ALA A 142 -0.79 10.75 -11.96
N GLN A 143 0.13 11.59 -11.46
CA GLN A 143 1.48 11.75 -11.98
C GLN A 143 2.51 11.15 -11.03
N ALA A 144 3.64 10.73 -11.55
CA ALA A 144 4.72 10.12 -10.73
C ALA A 144 5.29 11.07 -9.66
N THR A 145 5.12 12.37 -9.82
CA THR A 145 5.52 13.41 -8.87
C THR A 145 4.52 13.63 -7.74
N ASP A 146 3.28 13.10 -7.88
CA ASP A 146 2.26 13.25 -6.85
C ASP A 146 2.64 12.42 -5.62
N GLY A 147 2.26 12.92 -4.44
CA GLY A 147 2.55 12.30 -3.15
C GLY A 147 1.29 11.98 -2.36
N VAL A 148 1.47 11.42 -1.17
CA VAL A 148 0.40 11.34 -0.18
C VAL A 148 0.07 12.73 0.31
N HIS A 149 -1.21 13.06 0.38
CA HIS A 149 -1.69 14.30 0.96
C HIS A 149 -2.84 14.02 1.93
N PHE A 150 -2.72 14.58 3.13
CA PHE A 150 -3.72 14.46 4.19
C PHE A 150 -3.94 15.82 4.86
N ASP A 151 -5.19 16.27 4.92
CA ASP A 151 -5.60 17.58 5.47
C ASP A 151 -6.79 17.48 6.45
N ASP A 152 -6.92 16.37 7.16
CA ASP A 152 -8.02 16.03 8.06
C ASP A 152 -9.41 15.91 7.39
N ALA A 153 -9.64 16.53 6.25
CA ALA A 153 -10.87 16.42 5.47
C ALA A 153 -10.77 15.35 4.39
N ARG A 154 -9.57 15.18 3.82
CA ARG A 154 -9.31 14.29 2.69
C ARG A 154 -7.99 13.56 2.85
N LEU A 155 -7.97 12.31 2.40
CA LEU A 155 -6.76 11.54 2.18
C LEU A 155 -6.61 11.28 0.69
N LEU A 156 -5.51 11.73 0.10
CA LEU A 156 -5.09 11.42 -1.25
C LEU A 156 -3.89 10.48 -1.20
N THR A 157 -4.00 9.35 -1.86
CA THR A 157 -2.91 8.35 -2.02
C THR A 157 -2.68 8.04 -3.48
N ILE A 158 -1.44 7.67 -3.82
CA ILE A 158 -1.05 7.38 -5.20
C ILE A 158 -0.63 5.92 -5.28
N HIS A 159 -1.23 5.18 -6.20
CA HIS A 159 -1.05 3.74 -6.37
C HIS A 159 -0.63 3.40 -7.79
N GLY A 160 0.25 2.40 -7.92
CA GLY A 160 0.75 1.91 -9.20
C GLY A 160 2.23 2.22 -9.43
N PRO A 161 2.77 1.82 -10.57
CA PRO A 161 4.20 1.95 -10.85
C PRO A 161 4.58 3.41 -11.10
N ARG A 162 5.34 3.98 -10.19
CA ARG A 162 5.85 5.37 -10.33
C ARG A 162 6.99 5.47 -11.32
N PHE A 163 7.73 4.36 -11.52
CA PHE A 163 8.91 4.34 -12.38
C PHE A 163 8.74 3.33 -13.50
N ARG A 164 9.23 3.69 -14.68
CA ARG A 164 9.27 2.81 -15.84
C ARG A 164 10.71 2.54 -16.20
N MET A 165 11.03 1.28 -16.50
CA MET A 165 12.37 0.85 -16.91
C MET A 165 12.28 0.15 -18.26
N LEU A 166 13.03 0.64 -19.23
CA LEU A 166 13.27 -0.07 -20.49
C LEU A 166 14.62 -0.78 -20.41
N VAL A 167 14.61 -2.08 -20.56
CA VAL A 167 15.82 -2.91 -20.63
C VAL A 167 16.02 -3.37 -22.07
N ILE A 168 17.15 -3.01 -22.67
CA ILE A 168 17.51 -3.42 -24.01
C ILE A 168 18.50 -4.58 -23.90
N GLY A 169 18.07 -5.75 -24.36
CA GLY A 169 18.79 -7.03 -24.26
C GLY A 169 18.17 -7.98 -23.22
N ALA A 170 17.73 -9.15 -23.65
CA ALA A 170 17.10 -10.20 -22.85
C ALA A 170 18.09 -11.25 -22.33
N GLY A 171 19.32 -10.85 -22.02
CA GLY A 171 20.38 -11.74 -21.55
C GLY A 171 20.28 -12.08 -20.06
N GLN A 172 21.25 -12.87 -19.58
CA GLN A 172 21.26 -13.36 -18.20
C GLN A 172 21.31 -12.23 -17.16
N LEU A 173 22.11 -11.17 -17.39
CA LEU A 173 22.17 -10.02 -16.49
C LEU A 173 20.82 -9.30 -16.38
N SER A 174 20.13 -9.17 -17.52
CA SER A 174 18.81 -8.54 -17.57
C SER A 174 17.77 -9.29 -16.74
N ARG A 175 17.86 -10.62 -16.66
CA ARG A 175 16.98 -11.43 -15.80
C ARG A 175 17.09 -11.05 -14.32
N TYR A 176 18.32 -10.91 -13.81
CA TYR A 176 18.54 -10.48 -12.41
C TYR A 176 18.08 -9.05 -12.19
N LEU A 177 18.41 -8.14 -13.10
CA LEU A 177 18.01 -6.74 -13.03
C LEU A 177 16.48 -6.60 -13.02
N CYS A 178 15.79 -7.30 -13.91
CA CYS A 178 14.32 -7.25 -14.00
C CYS A 178 13.64 -7.80 -12.74
N ASN A 179 14.12 -8.92 -12.18
CA ASN A 179 13.58 -9.45 -10.93
C ASN A 179 13.71 -8.45 -9.78
N ILE A 180 14.85 -7.76 -9.67
CA ILE A 180 15.05 -6.72 -8.64
C ILE A 180 14.16 -5.51 -8.93
N ALA A 181 14.12 -5.03 -10.16
CA ALA A 181 13.34 -3.88 -10.55
C ALA A 181 11.83 -4.07 -10.33
N VAL A 182 11.31 -5.25 -10.68
CA VAL A 182 9.91 -5.62 -10.43
C VAL A 182 9.62 -5.63 -8.92
N GLY A 183 10.54 -6.18 -8.10
CA GLY A 183 10.43 -6.14 -6.64
C GLY A 183 10.51 -4.74 -6.03
N LEU A 184 11.06 -3.76 -6.76
CA LEU A 184 11.13 -2.35 -6.40
C LEU A 184 10.03 -1.49 -7.07
N ASP A 185 8.96 -2.12 -7.56
CA ASP A 185 7.79 -1.47 -8.16
C ASP A 185 8.05 -0.72 -9.48
N TYR A 186 9.10 -1.10 -10.21
CA TYR A 186 9.28 -0.61 -11.57
C TYR A 186 8.34 -1.35 -12.53
N GLN A 187 7.69 -0.61 -13.42
CA GLN A 187 7.11 -1.18 -14.63
C GLN A 187 8.25 -1.45 -15.62
N VAL A 188 8.58 -2.71 -15.81
CA VAL A 188 9.72 -3.11 -16.66
C VAL A 188 9.20 -3.52 -18.03
N THR A 189 9.84 -2.99 -19.08
CA THR A 189 9.67 -3.46 -20.46
C THR A 189 11.03 -3.97 -20.96
N VAL A 190 11.06 -5.17 -21.49
CA VAL A 190 12.27 -5.77 -22.05
C VAL A 190 12.15 -5.80 -23.57
N CYS A 191 13.21 -5.41 -24.26
CA CYS A 191 13.30 -5.43 -25.70
C CYS A 191 14.62 -6.11 -26.13
N ASP A 192 14.54 -7.13 -26.97
CA ASP A 192 15.70 -7.72 -27.64
C ASP A 192 15.36 -7.95 -29.12
N PRO A 193 16.20 -7.52 -30.08
CA PRO A 193 15.95 -7.73 -31.51
C PRO A 193 16.14 -9.18 -31.94
N ARG A 194 16.70 -10.06 -31.12
CA ARG A 194 16.96 -11.46 -31.39
C ARG A 194 15.82 -12.33 -30.91
N GLU A 195 15.13 -13.01 -31.78
CA GLU A 195 13.93 -13.81 -31.47
C GLU A 195 14.22 -14.92 -30.45
N GLU A 196 15.35 -15.59 -30.53
CA GLU A 196 15.75 -16.68 -29.64
C GLU A 196 15.83 -16.26 -28.16
N TYR A 197 16.07 -14.95 -27.86
CA TYR A 197 16.12 -14.45 -26.50
C TYR A 197 14.75 -14.02 -25.99
N THR A 198 13.83 -13.62 -26.87
CA THR A 198 12.47 -13.23 -26.50
C THR A 198 11.58 -14.45 -26.27
N GLU A 199 11.76 -15.54 -27.01
CA GLU A 199 11.01 -16.79 -26.79
C GLU A 199 11.29 -17.44 -25.44
N GLU A 200 12.52 -17.34 -24.94
CA GLU A 200 12.92 -17.88 -23.64
C GLU A 200 12.64 -16.93 -22.46
N TRP A 201 12.16 -15.71 -22.74
CA TRP A 201 11.92 -14.72 -21.68
C TRP A 201 10.66 -15.04 -20.91
N ASN A 202 10.80 -15.26 -19.58
CA ASN A 202 9.70 -15.70 -18.72
C ASN A 202 9.69 -15.04 -17.34
N ILE A 203 10.22 -13.81 -17.23
CA ILE A 203 10.20 -13.06 -15.97
C ILE A 203 8.80 -12.43 -15.79
N PRO A 204 8.04 -12.81 -14.75
CA PRO A 204 6.73 -12.25 -14.50
C PRO A 204 6.80 -10.73 -14.26
N GLY A 205 5.86 -9.98 -14.80
CA GLY A 205 5.78 -8.53 -14.62
C GLY A 205 6.69 -7.71 -15.54
N THR A 206 7.23 -8.33 -16.61
CA THR A 206 8.09 -7.64 -17.59
C THR A 206 7.56 -7.81 -19.01
#